data_5be4ae3cedcf8de11fecde03a57654ea
#
_entry.id   5be4ae3cedcf8de11fecde03a57654ea
#
_cell.length_a   1.000
_cell.length_b   1.000
_cell.length_c   1.000
_cell.angle_alpha   90.00
_cell.angle_beta   90.00
_cell.angle_gamma   90.00
#
_symmetry.space_group_name_H-M   'P 1'
#
loop_
_entity.id
_entity.type
_entity.pdbx_description
1 polymer ?
#
loop_
_entity_poly.entity_id
_entity_poly.type
_entity_poly.pdbx_seq_one_letter_code
_entity_poly.pdbx_strand_id
1 'polypeptide(L)'
;MADLERAAALLKSWDKILVLSHRSPDGDTLGCASALCRALASLGKSVQFRCADAVPEKFGYLFRGIAFAEFEPERIVTVDVADKALLGALEPLGERADLAIDHHATHRPFAREAWVEGGAAAACQMIWKLIPALGAEITPAIADCLYTG
;
A
#
# COMPACT_ATOMS: atom_id res chain seq x y z
N MET A 1 0.33 -15.96 8.72
CA MET A 1 1.10 -14.87 8.12
C MET A 1 1.17 -15.09 6.62
N ALA A 2 0.96 -14.04 5.84
CA ALA A 2 1.12 -14.08 4.39
C ALA A 2 2.62 -13.99 4.01
N ASP A 3 2.93 -14.41 2.79
CA ASP A 3 4.18 -14.17 2.08
C ASP A 3 3.89 -13.43 0.77
N LEU A 4 4.91 -13.25 -0.06
CA LEU A 4 4.79 -12.59 -1.35
C LEU A 4 3.71 -13.24 -2.25
N GLU A 5 3.75 -14.57 -2.36
CA GLU A 5 2.82 -15.32 -3.21
C GLU A 5 1.38 -15.20 -2.71
N ARG A 6 1.19 -15.27 -1.41
CA ARG A 6 -0.13 -15.11 -0.79
C ARG A 6 -0.66 -13.69 -0.97
N ALA A 7 0.17 -12.67 -0.72
CA ALA A 7 -0.21 -11.26 -0.92
C ALA A 7 -0.59 -11.00 -2.39
N ALA A 8 0.21 -11.50 -3.33
CA ALA A 8 -0.08 -11.37 -4.76
C ALA A 8 -1.39 -12.08 -5.16
N ALA A 9 -1.62 -13.31 -4.67
CA ALA A 9 -2.84 -14.07 -4.95
C ALA A 9 -4.10 -13.33 -4.43
N LEU A 10 -4.05 -12.78 -3.22
CA LEU A 10 -5.13 -11.99 -2.64
C LEU A 10 -5.45 -10.78 -3.51
N LEU A 11 -4.44 -9.94 -3.79
CA LEU A 11 -4.61 -8.71 -4.57
C LEU A 11 -5.09 -8.99 -6.00
N LYS A 12 -4.65 -10.09 -6.62
CA LYS A 12 -5.16 -10.52 -7.94
C LYS A 12 -6.65 -10.82 -7.92
N SER A 13 -7.14 -11.43 -6.83
CA SER A 13 -8.54 -11.82 -6.69
C SER A 13 -9.48 -10.68 -6.29
N TRP A 14 -8.96 -9.55 -5.82
CA TRP A 14 -9.72 -8.44 -5.28
C TRP A 14 -9.93 -7.32 -6.30
N ASP A 15 -10.99 -6.54 -6.06
CA ASP A 15 -11.27 -5.25 -6.68
C ASP A 15 -11.75 -4.25 -5.62
N LYS A 16 -11.99 -3.01 -5.99
CA LYS A 16 -12.42 -1.91 -5.09
C LYS A 16 -11.55 -1.82 -3.84
N ILE A 17 -10.25 -1.66 -4.08
CA ILE A 17 -9.21 -1.70 -3.05
C ILE A 17 -8.92 -0.28 -2.55
N LEU A 18 -9.03 -0.08 -1.23
CA LEU A 18 -8.54 1.10 -0.53
C LEU A 18 -7.15 0.83 0.04
N VAL A 19 -6.18 1.64 -0.34
CA VAL A 19 -4.81 1.61 0.22
C VAL A 19 -4.68 2.71 1.28
N LEU A 20 -4.19 2.34 2.47
CA LEU A 20 -3.98 3.24 3.60
C LEU A 20 -2.50 3.39 3.93
N SER A 21 -2.09 4.62 4.20
CA SER A 21 -0.78 5.00 4.75
C SER A 21 -0.89 5.47 6.20
N HIS A 22 0.23 5.44 6.93
CA HIS A 22 0.28 5.99 8.29
C HIS A 22 0.17 7.52 8.31
N ARG A 23 -0.26 8.09 9.46
CA ARG A 23 -0.24 9.53 9.72
C ARG A 23 1.20 10.06 9.68
N SER A 24 1.35 11.38 9.46
CA SER A 24 2.66 12.00 9.23
C SER A 24 3.46 11.24 8.15
N PRO A 25 2.89 11.09 6.94
CA PRO A 25 3.42 10.17 5.95
C PRO A 25 4.79 10.62 5.43
N ASP A 26 5.67 9.65 5.24
CA ASP A 26 7.01 9.83 4.68
C ASP A 26 7.12 9.25 3.26
N GLY A 27 8.36 9.22 2.73
CA GLY A 27 8.62 8.73 1.38
C GLY A 27 8.31 7.24 1.21
N ASP A 28 8.58 6.41 2.23
CA ASP A 28 8.38 4.96 2.13
C ASP A 28 6.88 4.62 2.07
N THR A 29 6.08 5.09 3.04
CA THR A 29 4.64 4.79 3.03
C THR A 29 3.92 5.37 1.82
N LEU A 30 4.27 6.60 1.37
CA LEU A 30 3.67 7.22 0.19
C LEU A 30 4.16 6.61 -1.12
N GLY A 31 5.44 6.27 -1.20
CA GLY A 31 6.03 5.54 -2.33
C GLY A 31 5.38 4.17 -2.52
N CYS A 32 5.21 3.42 -1.42
CA CYS A 32 4.50 2.15 -1.41
C CYS A 32 3.06 2.28 -1.90
N ALA A 33 2.30 3.22 -1.31
CA ALA A 33 0.88 3.40 -1.63
C ALA A 33 0.69 3.80 -3.10
N SER A 34 1.45 4.78 -3.58
CA SER A 34 1.35 5.26 -4.98
C SER A 34 1.78 4.19 -5.98
N ALA A 35 2.88 3.46 -5.72
CA ALA A 35 3.34 2.38 -6.58
C ALA A 35 2.30 1.25 -6.68
N LEU A 36 1.75 0.83 -5.53
CA LEU A 36 0.73 -0.22 -5.48
C LEU A 36 -0.56 0.22 -6.19
N CYS A 37 -1.05 1.44 -5.95
CA CYS A 37 -2.22 1.97 -6.64
C CYS A 37 -2.02 2.02 -8.16
N ARG A 38 -0.86 2.46 -8.64
CA ARG A 38 -0.53 2.47 -10.08
C ARG A 38 -0.54 1.06 -10.67
N ALA A 39 0.10 0.11 -10.00
CA ALA A 39 0.16 -1.27 -10.46
C ALA A 39 -1.23 -1.91 -10.53
N LEU A 40 -2.05 -1.75 -9.49
CA LEU A 40 -3.41 -2.28 -9.45
C LEU A 40 -4.30 -1.63 -10.51
N ALA A 41 -4.21 -0.32 -10.69
CA ALA A 41 -4.94 0.41 -11.75
C ALA A 41 -4.55 -0.06 -13.15
N SER A 42 -3.25 -0.34 -13.40
CA SER A 42 -2.79 -0.89 -14.69
C SER A 42 -3.35 -2.28 -14.99
N LEU A 43 -3.74 -3.02 -13.97
CA LEU A 43 -4.42 -4.31 -14.08
C LEU A 43 -5.95 -4.20 -14.16
N GLY A 44 -6.48 -2.98 -14.33
CA GLY A 44 -7.92 -2.71 -14.46
C GLY A 44 -8.70 -2.72 -13.15
N LYS A 45 -8.03 -2.66 -12.01
CA LYS A 45 -8.68 -2.64 -10.69
C LYS A 45 -9.06 -1.23 -10.27
N SER A 46 -10.17 -1.12 -9.53
CA SER A 46 -10.61 0.12 -8.89
C SER A 46 -9.80 0.37 -7.63
N VAL A 47 -9.17 1.53 -7.52
CA VAL A 47 -8.30 1.86 -6.40
C VAL A 47 -8.65 3.21 -5.79
N GLN A 48 -8.47 3.32 -4.48
CA GLN A 48 -8.50 4.56 -3.70
C GLN A 48 -7.28 4.60 -2.78
N PHE A 49 -6.88 5.80 -2.41
CA PHE A 49 -5.85 6.05 -1.41
C PHE A 49 -6.39 6.98 -0.33
N ARG A 50 -6.08 6.69 0.93
CA ARG A 50 -6.34 7.60 2.06
C ARG A 50 -5.16 7.60 3.04
N CYS A 51 -4.91 8.81 3.56
CA CYS A 51 -4.04 9.06 4.70
C CYS A 51 -4.76 10.02 5.65
N ALA A 52 -4.55 9.89 6.96
CA ALA A 52 -5.18 10.79 7.93
C ALA A 52 -4.69 12.23 7.77
N ASP A 53 -3.41 12.39 7.46
CA ASP A 53 -2.79 13.69 7.24
C ASP A 53 -2.65 13.98 5.74
N ALA A 54 -2.55 15.27 5.42
CA ALA A 54 -2.31 15.70 4.05
C ALA A 54 -0.96 15.20 3.53
N VAL A 55 -0.93 14.79 2.27
CA VAL A 55 0.33 14.45 1.59
C VAL A 55 1.19 15.71 1.49
N PRO A 56 2.43 15.69 2.03
CA PRO A 56 3.33 16.84 1.89
C PRO A 56 3.54 17.22 0.43
N GLU A 57 3.57 18.51 0.10
CA GLU A 57 3.66 19.03 -1.26
C GLU A 57 4.81 18.42 -2.05
N LYS A 58 5.98 18.22 -1.42
CA LYS A 58 7.15 17.59 -2.04
C LYS A 58 6.91 16.17 -2.55
N PHE A 59 5.88 15.47 -2.08
CA PHE A 59 5.49 14.12 -2.48
C PHE A 59 4.27 14.09 -3.41
N GLY A 60 3.68 15.24 -3.75
CA GLY A 60 2.48 15.31 -4.59
C GLY A 60 2.66 14.67 -5.97
N TYR A 61 3.88 14.63 -6.50
CA TYR A 61 4.19 13.99 -7.78
C TYR A 61 3.91 12.49 -7.80
N LEU A 62 3.98 11.81 -6.64
CA LEU A 62 3.76 10.37 -6.53
C LEU A 62 2.35 9.95 -6.96
N PHE A 63 1.36 10.80 -6.74
CA PHE A 63 -0.06 10.51 -7.02
C PHE A 63 -0.55 11.11 -8.33
N ARG A 64 0.30 11.85 -9.04
CA ARG A 64 -0.07 12.52 -10.28
C ARG A 64 -0.41 11.51 -11.38
N GLY A 65 -1.58 11.66 -12.01
CA GLY A 65 -2.03 10.79 -13.09
C GLY A 65 -2.59 9.43 -12.67
N ILE A 66 -2.74 9.16 -11.37
CA ILE A 66 -3.49 7.97 -10.90
C ILE A 66 -4.99 8.25 -11.05
N ALA A 67 -5.68 7.40 -11.79
CA ALA A 67 -7.14 7.46 -11.90
C ALA A 67 -7.77 6.79 -10.67
N PHE A 68 -8.00 7.57 -9.60
CA PHE A 68 -8.75 7.08 -8.46
C PHE A 68 -10.24 6.98 -8.81
N ALA A 69 -10.89 5.90 -8.36
CA ALA A 69 -12.31 5.67 -8.57
C ALA A 69 -13.11 5.96 -7.29
N GLU A 70 -14.36 6.41 -7.45
CA GLU A 70 -15.30 6.59 -6.34
C GLU A 70 -16.09 5.28 -6.15
N PHE A 71 -15.92 4.64 -4.98
CA PHE A 71 -16.63 3.41 -4.60
C PHE A 71 -16.60 3.22 -3.08
N GLU A 72 -17.50 2.40 -2.58
CA GLU A 72 -17.39 1.87 -1.22
C GLU A 72 -16.34 0.76 -1.20
N PRO A 73 -15.27 0.86 -0.39
CA PRO A 73 -14.19 -0.12 -0.39
C PRO A 73 -14.66 -1.51 0.02
N GLU A 74 -14.36 -2.51 -0.82
CA GLU A 74 -14.59 -3.93 -0.51
C GLU A 74 -13.38 -4.57 0.16
N ARG A 75 -12.18 -4.03 -0.10
CA ARG A 75 -10.90 -4.50 0.46
C ARG A 75 -10.07 -3.33 0.94
N ILE A 76 -9.40 -3.52 2.06
CA ILE A 76 -8.51 -2.53 2.67
C ILE A 76 -7.11 -3.12 2.82
N VAL A 77 -6.13 -2.41 2.27
CA VAL A 77 -4.71 -2.77 2.36
C VAL A 77 -3.97 -1.64 3.06
N THR A 78 -3.15 -1.97 4.04
CA THR A 78 -2.24 -1.01 4.67
C THR A 78 -0.81 -1.25 4.19
N VAL A 79 -0.06 -0.19 3.94
CA VAL A 79 1.35 -0.26 3.54
C VAL A 79 2.21 0.54 4.51
N ASP A 80 3.29 -0.07 4.99
CA ASP A 80 4.24 0.55 5.90
C ASP A 80 3.60 1.03 7.22
N VAL A 81 2.72 0.21 7.79
CA VAL A 81 1.99 0.52 9.02
C VAL A 81 2.27 -0.55 10.08
N ALA A 82 3.10 -0.22 11.05
CA ALA A 82 3.51 -1.14 12.11
C ALA A 82 2.43 -1.39 13.17
N ASP A 83 1.51 -0.46 13.36
CA ASP A 83 0.41 -0.54 14.33
C ASP A 83 -0.78 0.26 13.80
N LYS A 84 -2.01 -0.25 14.00
CA LYS A 84 -3.22 0.44 13.52
C LYS A 84 -3.39 1.86 14.09
N ALA A 85 -2.87 2.13 15.30
CA ALA A 85 -2.90 3.47 15.89
C ALA A 85 -2.14 4.51 15.04
N LEU A 86 -1.18 4.07 14.20
CA LEU A 86 -0.48 4.94 13.26
C LEU A 86 -1.36 5.43 12.10
N LEU A 87 -2.53 4.84 11.91
CA LEU A 87 -3.52 5.32 10.94
C LEU A 87 -4.25 6.60 11.41
N GLY A 88 -4.07 7.02 12.68
CA GLY A 88 -4.69 8.23 13.21
C GLY A 88 -6.22 8.18 13.13
N ALA A 89 -6.84 9.21 12.54
CA ALA A 89 -8.30 9.26 12.37
C ALA A 89 -8.88 8.10 11.51
N LEU A 90 -8.05 7.40 10.76
CA LEU A 90 -8.44 6.24 9.93
C LEU A 90 -8.29 4.89 10.67
N GLU A 91 -7.96 4.89 11.97
CA GLU A 91 -7.81 3.66 12.76
C GLU A 91 -9.03 2.72 12.67
N PRO A 92 -10.29 3.18 12.63
CA PRO A 92 -11.45 2.29 12.45
C PRO A 92 -11.45 1.53 11.11
N LEU A 93 -10.83 2.08 10.07
CA LEU A 93 -10.63 1.37 8.81
C LEU A 93 -9.53 0.30 8.94
N GLY A 94 -8.51 0.56 9.76
CA GLY A 94 -7.46 -0.40 10.08
C GLY A 94 -7.99 -1.67 10.75
N GLU A 95 -9.03 -1.56 11.58
CA GLU A 95 -9.71 -2.73 12.20
C GLU A 95 -10.37 -3.65 11.16
N ARG A 96 -10.65 -3.12 9.98
CA ARG A 96 -11.24 -3.84 8.84
C ARG A 96 -10.20 -4.23 7.78
N ALA A 97 -8.91 -3.97 8.04
CA ALA A 97 -7.86 -4.25 7.05
C ALA A 97 -7.80 -5.74 6.70
N ASP A 98 -7.80 -6.02 5.40
CA ASP A 98 -7.70 -7.38 4.87
C ASP A 98 -6.26 -7.83 4.73
N LEU A 99 -5.34 -6.91 4.38
CA LEU A 99 -3.91 -7.19 4.21
C LEU A 99 -3.07 -6.03 4.75
N ALA A 100 -2.07 -6.34 5.57
CA ALA A 100 -0.99 -5.43 5.91
C ALA A 100 0.30 -5.85 5.21
N ILE A 101 1.01 -4.90 4.61
CA ILE A 101 2.34 -5.08 4.01
C ILE A 101 3.29 -4.15 4.75
N ASP A 102 4.24 -4.72 5.49
CA ASP A 102 5.07 -3.94 6.41
C ASP A 102 6.47 -4.54 6.58
N HIS A 103 7.46 -3.70 6.83
CA HIS A 103 8.83 -4.14 7.07
C HIS A 103 9.31 -3.95 8.51
N HIS A 104 8.49 -3.42 9.39
CA HIS A 104 8.87 -3.20 10.77
C HIS A 104 8.90 -4.50 11.57
N ALA A 105 10.04 -4.83 12.20
CA ALA A 105 10.16 -5.98 13.10
C ALA A 105 9.22 -5.88 14.33
N THR A 106 8.75 -4.67 14.64
CA THR A 106 7.82 -4.38 15.75
C THR A 106 6.35 -4.39 15.31
N HIS A 107 6.06 -4.89 14.10
CA HIS A 107 4.68 -4.96 13.57
C HIS A 107 3.74 -5.66 14.56
N ARG A 108 2.62 -5.02 14.86
CA ARG A 108 1.54 -5.57 15.66
C ARG A 108 0.41 -6.05 14.75
N PRO A 109 0.04 -7.34 14.79
CA PRO A 109 -1.03 -7.85 13.94
C PRO A 109 -2.37 -7.13 14.19
N PHE A 110 -2.96 -6.57 13.14
CA PHE A 110 -4.29 -5.95 13.17
C PHE A 110 -5.13 -6.28 11.93
N ALA A 111 -4.49 -6.59 10.81
CA ALA A 111 -5.15 -7.01 9.58
C ALA A 111 -5.46 -8.51 9.62
N ARG A 112 -6.38 -8.96 8.76
CA ARG A 112 -6.71 -10.39 8.60
C ARG A 112 -5.52 -11.22 8.14
N GLU A 113 -4.75 -10.68 7.20
CA GLU A 113 -3.49 -11.24 6.72
C GLU A 113 -2.40 -10.17 6.87
N ALA A 114 -1.17 -10.59 7.15
CA ALA A 114 -0.03 -9.68 7.22
C ALA A 114 1.19 -10.32 6.57
N TRP A 115 1.77 -9.61 5.60
CA TRP A 115 3.08 -9.92 5.04
C TRP A 115 4.10 -8.95 5.62
N VAL A 116 4.97 -9.48 6.50
CA VAL A 116 5.96 -8.68 7.23
C VAL A 116 7.35 -9.22 6.96
N GLU A 117 8.24 -8.37 6.45
CA GLU A 117 9.66 -8.68 6.22
C GLU A 117 10.55 -7.73 7.04
N GLY A 118 10.78 -8.01 8.32
CA GLY A 118 11.60 -7.17 9.21
C GLY A 118 13.07 -7.02 8.79
N GLY A 119 13.54 -7.75 7.77
CA GLY A 119 14.87 -7.62 7.17
C GLY A 119 14.90 -6.78 5.91
N ALA A 120 13.76 -6.31 5.41
CA ALA A 120 13.71 -5.42 4.25
C ALA A 120 14.19 -4.00 4.65
N ALA A 121 14.93 -3.35 3.77
CA ALA A 121 15.45 -2.00 4.02
C ALA A 121 14.34 -0.94 4.07
N ALA A 122 13.26 -1.16 3.30
CA ALA A 122 12.09 -0.30 3.20
C ALA A 122 10.89 -1.15 2.78
N ALA A 123 9.67 -0.69 3.08
CA ALA A 123 8.47 -1.35 2.57
C ALA A 123 8.38 -1.26 1.04
N CYS A 124 8.92 -0.21 0.42
CA CYS A 124 9.05 -0.09 -1.03
C CYS A 124 9.83 -1.24 -1.67
N GLN A 125 10.82 -1.85 -0.98
CA GLN A 125 11.50 -3.05 -1.45
C GLN A 125 10.54 -4.24 -1.57
N MET A 126 9.58 -4.36 -0.67
CA MET A 126 8.54 -5.40 -0.73
C MET A 126 7.59 -5.15 -1.90
N ILE A 127 7.13 -3.91 -2.07
CA ILE A 127 6.26 -3.52 -3.19
C ILE A 127 6.96 -3.74 -4.53
N TRP A 128 8.26 -3.46 -4.62
CA TRP A 128 9.06 -3.77 -5.82
C TRP A 128 9.01 -5.25 -6.22
N LYS A 129 9.06 -6.18 -5.25
CA LYS A 129 8.90 -7.62 -5.49
C LYS A 129 7.46 -7.99 -5.86
N LEU A 130 6.48 -7.32 -5.23
CA LEU A 130 5.06 -7.60 -5.38
C LEU A 130 4.54 -7.26 -6.78
N ILE A 131 4.95 -6.14 -7.36
CA ILE A 131 4.41 -5.65 -8.64
C ILE A 131 4.59 -6.66 -9.77
N PRO A 132 5.79 -7.25 -10.03
CA PRO A 132 5.94 -8.31 -11.02
C PRO A 132 5.16 -9.59 -10.66
N ALA A 133 5.06 -9.92 -9.36
CA ALA A 133 4.27 -11.07 -8.91
C ALA A 133 2.76 -10.88 -9.17
N LEU A 134 2.27 -9.65 -9.22
CA LEU A 134 0.90 -9.32 -9.65
C LEU A 134 0.71 -9.49 -11.17
N GLY A 135 1.78 -9.53 -11.95
CA GLY A 135 1.76 -9.49 -13.40
C GLY A 135 1.70 -8.07 -13.96
N ALA A 136 2.00 -7.06 -13.14
CA ALA A 136 2.10 -5.68 -13.57
C ALA A 136 3.55 -5.32 -13.96
N GLU A 137 3.69 -4.36 -14.88
CA GLU A 137 4.98 -3.84 -15.29
C GLU A 137 5.41 -2.69 -14.36
N ILE A 138 6.71 -2.64 -14.03
CA ILE A 138 7.30 -1.48 -13.34
C ILE A 138 7.58 -0.41 -14.40
N THR A 139 6.61 0.50 -14.57
CA THR A 139 6.74 1.67 -15.45
C THR A 139 7.69 2.71 -14.83
N PRO A 140 8.19 3.70 -15.60
CA PRO A 140 8.98 4.80 -15.05
C PRO A 140 8.28 5.53 -13.88
N ALA A 141 6.97 5.75 -13.96
CA ALA A 141 6.20 6.38 -12.90
C ALA A 141 6.14 5.51 -11.63
N ILE A 142 6.06 4.20 -11.75
CA ILE A 142 6.14 3.26 -10.62
C ILE A 142 7.56 3.24 -10.05
N ALA A 143 8.59 3.24 -10.91
CA ALA A 143 9.98 3.27 -10.46
C ALA A 143 10.28 4.54 -9.65
N ASP A 144 9.77 5.71 -10.05
CA ASP A 144 9.89 6.95 -9.28
C ASP A 144 9.27 6.83 -7.89
N CYS A 145 8.10 6.18 -7.79
CA CYS A 145 7.45 5.91 -6.50
C CYS A 145 8.32 5.01 -5.61
N LEU A 146 8.81 3.90 -6.15
CA LEU A 146 9.63 2.93 -5.42
C LEU A 146 10.98 3.51 -4.98
N TYR A 147 11.58 4.37 -5.80
CA TYR A 147 12.86 5.03 -5.50
C TYR A 147 12.74 6.11 -4.42
N THR A 148 11.53 6.60 -4.16
CA THR A 148 11.25 7.62 -3.15
C THR A 148 11.24 7.04 -1.72
N GLY A 149 10.95 5.77 -1.59
CA GLY A 149 10.89 5.04 -0.31
C GLY A 149 12.20 4.38 0.15
#